data_25aa66179d44231bc90b11146d0433be
#
_entry.id   25aa66179d44231bc90b11146d0433be
#
_cell.length_a   1.000
_cell.length_b   1.000
_cell.length_c   1.000
_cell.angle_alpha   90.00
_cell.angle_beta   90.00
_cell.angle_gamma   90.00
#
_symmetry.space_group_name_H-M   'P 1'
#
loop_
_entity.id
_entity.type
_entity.pdbx_description
1 polymer ?
#
loop_
_entity_poly.entity_id
_entity_poly.type
_entity_poly.pdbx_seq_one_letter_code
_entity_poly.pdbx_strand_id
1 'polypeptide(L)'
;ELIGYKSTGKRTMAIGARDSVIYSAEWQHLQTFSFGEIEEADLDISSWDISFPALETGESDTFDLLVENNGQFPLGFSPPFLNHNDFHTLNFPEYIEPGDTALAQIIYTKSNQNASGVMRITSNDPDESEIEVLLVGNYDGGIVGLDAPDFTLPIAANGSGDFTLSDHLGQIVVIAFFAPG
;
A
#
# COMPACT_ATOMS: atom_id res chain seq x y z
N GLU A 1 -8.77 16.72 13.11
CA GLU A 1 -8.70 17.89 12.22
C GLU A 1 -10.06 18.54 12.11
N LEU A 2 -10.15 19.88 12.06
CA LEU A 2 -11.40 20.59 11.85
C LEU A 2 -11.61 20.74 10.34
N ILE A 3 -12.46 19.92 9.77
CA ILE A 3 -12.75 19.88 8.32
C ILE A 3 -13.57 21.11 7.88
N GLY A 4 -14.27 21.74 8.81
CA GLY A 4 -15.01 22.96 8.55
C GLY A 4 -15.85 23.36 9.74
N TYR A 5 -16.36 24.59 9.72
CA TYR A 5 -17.37 25.01 10.68
C TYR A 5 -18.38 25.97 10.02
N LYS A 6 -19.57 25.94 10.54
CA LYS A 6 -20.60 26.91 10.22
C LYS A 6 -21.21 27.47 11.50
N SER A 7 -21.11 28.78 11.68
CA SER A 7 -21.80 29.41 12.80
C SER A 7 -23.29 29.53 12.48
N THR A 8 -24.12 29.05 13.36
CA THR A 8 -25.60 29.19 13.25
C THR A 8 -26.09 30.53 13.76
N GLY A 9 -25.24 31.23 14.49
CA GLY A 9 -25.58 32.55 15.10
C GLY A 9 -26.56 32.44 16.27
N LYS A 10 -27.00 31.26 16.65
CA LYS A 10 -28.01 30.96 17.67
C LYS A 10 -27.57 29.81 18.55
N ARG A 11 -28.28 29.60 19.65
CA ARG A 11 -28.02 28.48 20.55
C ARG A 11 -28.57 27.19 19.95
N THR A 12 -27.70 26.27 19.60
CA THR A 12 -28.06 24.91 19.17
C THR A 12 -28.55 24.10 20.37
N MET A 13 -29.71 23.48 20.24
CA MET A 13 -30.37 22.65 21.26
C MET A 13 -30.13 21.15 21.03
N ALA A 14 -30.08 20.75 19.76
CA ALA A 14 -29.79 19.36 19.37
C ALA A 14 -29.20 19.31 17.97
N ILE A 15 -28.41 18.27 17.72
CA ILE A 15 -27.85 17.95 16.40
C ILE A 15 -28.17 16.49 16.11
N GLY A 16 -28.61 16.23 14.89
CA GLY A 16 -28.77 14.89 14.34
C GLY A 16 -28.20 14.85 12.92
N ALA A 17 -27.79 13.68 12.45
CA ALA A 17 -27.32 13.48 11.10
C ALA A 17 -28.05 12.28 10.47
N ARG A 18 -28.32 12.38 9.17
CA ARG A 18 -28.80 11.29 8.35
C ARG A 18 -28.25 11.44 6.95
N ASP A 19 -27.59 10.39 6.46
CA ASP A 19 -26.86 10.42 5.21
C ASP A 19 -25.85 11.61 5.20
N SER A 20 -25.81 12.40 4.14
CA SER A 20 -24.94 13.59 4.02
C SER A 20 -25.56 14.88 4.61
N VAL A 21 -26.62 14.76 5.41
CA VAL A 21 -27.34 15.93 5.96
C VAL A 21 -27.23 15.98 7.47
N ILE A 22 -26.78 17.13 8.00
CA ILE A 22 -26.84 17.47 9.41
C ILE A 22 -28.06 18.36 9.66
N TYR A 23 -28.82 18.00 10.68
CA TYR A 23 -29.96 18.77 11.19
C TYR A 23 -29.55 19.44 12.51
N SER A 24 -29.60 20.76 12.56
CA SER A 24 -29.37 21.53 13.78
C SER A 24 -30.69 22.16 14.23
N ALA A 25 -31.21 21.70 15.38
CA ALA A 25 -32.37 22.32 16.02
C ALA A 25 -31.88 23.47 16.90
N GLU A 26 -32.33 24.67 16.60
CA GLU A 26 -32.06 25.89 17.36
C GLU A 26 -33.36 26.34 18.07
N TRP A 27 -33.20 27.27 18.97
CA TRP A 27 -34.34 27.75 19.78
C TRP A 27 -35.56 28.21 18.95
N GLN A 28 -35.34 28.70 17.74
CA GLN A 28 -36.42 29.27 16.89
C GLN A 28 -36.47 28.66 15.48
N HIS A 29 -35.47 27.89 15.10
CA HIS A 29 -35.28 27.39 13.72
C HIS A 29 -34.74 25.96 13.70
N LEU A 30 -35.13 25.23 12.68
CA LEU A 30 -34.42 24.03 12.24
C LEU A 30 -33.54 24.42 11.04
N GLN A 31 -32.25 24.19 11.14
CA GLN A 31 -31.31 24.37 10.02
C GLN A 31 -30.85 23.01 9.53
N THR A 32 -30.68 22.92 8.24
CA THR A 32 -30.08 21.75 7.60
C THR A 32 -28.81 22.18 6.91
N PHE A 33 -27.77 21.36 7.07
CA PHE A 33 -26.49 21.50 6.39
C PHE A 33 -26.25 20.21 5.63
N SER A 34 -26.05 20.28 4.33
CA SER A 34 -25.56 19.15 3.57
C SER A 34 -24.02 19.24 3.53
N PHE A 35 -23.37 18.12 3.78
CA PHE A 35 -22.03 17.96 3.27
C PHE A 35 -22.15 17.79 1.74
N GLY A 36 -21.57 18.69 0.99
CA GLY A 36 -21.18 18.38 -0.37
C GLY A 36 -20.12 17.27 -0.32
N GLU A 37 -19.94 16.60 -1.41
CA GLU A 37 -18.74 15.79 -1.57
C GLU A 37 -17.56 16.68 -1.26
N ILE A 38 -16.70 16.26 -0.32
CA ILE A 38 -15.45 16.96 -0.09
C ILE A 38 -14.65 16.62 -1.33
N GLU A 39 -14.39 17.67 -2.13
CA GLU A 39 -13.54 17.51 -3.31
C GLU A 39 -12.11 17.32 -2.78
N GLU A 40 -11.66 16.09 -2.67
CA GLU A 40 -10.34 15.72 -2.18
C GLU A 40 -9.58 14.94 -3.25
N ALA A 41 -8.25 14.95 -3.17
CA ALA A 41 -7.42 14.00 -3.86
C ALA A 41 -7.52 12.66 -3.09
N ASP A 42 -7.48 11.54 -3.81
CA ASP A 42 -7.64 10.20 -3.24
C ASP A 42 -6.63 9.26 -3.93
N LEU A 43 -5.62 8.86 -3.17
CA LEU A 43 -4.50 8.06 -3.63
C LEU A 43 -4.82 6.57 -3.55
N ASP A 44 -4.69 5.86 -4.67
CA ASP A 44 -4.66 4.40 -4.67
C ASP A 44 -3.41 3.89 -5.41
N ILE A 45 -2.88 2.74 -4.99
CA ILE A 45 -1.72 2.09 -5.59
C ILE A 45 -1.97 0.61 -5.83
N SER A 46 -1.41 0.07 -6.92
CA SER A 46 -1.61 -1.33 -7.30
C SER A 46 -0.92 -2.34 -6.39
N SER A 47 0.05 -1.94 -5.56
CA SER A 47 0.75 -2.85 -4.65
C SER A 47 1.38 -2.13 -3.46
N TRP A 48 1.20 -2.71 -2.27
CA TRP A 48 1.82 -2.27 -1.01
C TRP A 48 3.13 -3.00 -0.71
N ASP A 49 3.35 -4.15 -1.37
CA ASP A 49 4.54 -4.99 -1.26
C ASP A 49 5.07 -5.31 -2.65
N ILE A 50 6.34 -4.97 -2.91
CA ILE A 50 7.00 -5.23 -4.19
C ILE A 50 8.21 -6.12 -3.92
N SER A 51 8.20 -7.30 -4.53
CA SER A 51 9.28 -8.26 -4.41
C SER A 51 9.93 -8.50 -5.78
N PHE A 52 11.25 -8.38 -5.82
CA PHE A 52 12.04 -8.62 -7.02
C PHE A 52 12.69 -10.00 -6.95
N PRO A 53 12.76 -10.73 -8.08
CA PRO A 53 13.32 -12.07 -8.13
C PRO A 53 14.82 -12.08 -7.79
N ALA A 54 15.36 -13.28 -7.67
CA ALA A 54 16.80 -13.47 -7.51
C ALA A 54 17.51 -13.02 -8.78
N LEU A 55 18.50 -12.10 -8.61
CA LEU A 55 19.33 -11.54 -9.67
C LEU A 55 20.81 -11.80 -9.36
N GLU A 56 21.63 -11.79 -10.39
CA GLU A 56 23.09 -11.73 -10.23
C GLU A 56 23.53 -10.30 -9.88
N THR A 57 24.69 -10.18 -9.21
CA THR A 57 25.22 -8.87 -8.82
C THR A 57 25.43 -7.96 -10.03
N GLY A 58 24.82 -6.78 -9.98
CA GLY A 58 24.85 -5.77 -11.03
C GLY A 58 23.69 -5.87 -12.03
N GLU A 59 22.88 -6.91 -11.96
CA GLU A 59 21.63 -6.99 -12.73
C GLU A 59 20.54 -6.14 -12.10
N SER A 60 19.56 -5.75 -12.93
CA SER A 60 18.42 -4.94 -12.52
C SER A 60 17.12 -5.52 -13.00
N ASP A 61 16.07 -5.32 -12.24
CA ASP A 61 14.69 -5.63 -12.59
C ASP A 61 13.79 -4.43 -12.28
N THR A 62 12.65 -4.35 -12.94
CA THR A 62 11.74 -3.20 -12.87
C THR A 62 10.33 -3.65 -12.60
N PHE A 63 9.68 -3.02 -11.63
CA PHE A 63 8.26 -3.17 -11.34
C PHE A 63 7.51 -1.90 -11.73
N ASP A 64 6.42 -2.04 -12.49
CA ASP A 64 5.52 -0.95 -12.84
C ASP A 64 4.43 -0.81 -11.78
N LEU A 65 4.56 0.21 -10.94
CA LEU A 65 3.56 0.56 -9.93
C LEU A 65 2.52 1.49 -10.57
N LEU A 66 1.26 1.02 -10.64
CA LEU A 66 0.15 1.88 -11.02
C LEU A 66 -0.22 2.76 -9.83
N VAL A 67 -0.32 4.06 -10.07
CA VAL A 67 -0.75 5.08 -9.11
C VAL A 67 -1.98 5.74 -9.68
N GLU A 68 -3.06 5.81 -8.91
CA GLU A 68 -4.36 6.29 -9.34
C GLU A 68 -4.83 7.44 -8.45
N ASN A 69 -5.56 8.38 -9.05
CA ASN A 69 -6.28 9.42 -8.31
C ASN A 69 -7.79 9.17 -8.45
N ASN A 70 -8.38 8.53 -7.45
CA ASN A 70 -9.81 8.25 -7.39
C ASN A 70 -10.61 9.43 -6.85
N GLY A 71 -9.94 10.52 -6.49
CA GLY A 71 -10.52 11.75 -5.97
C GLY A 71 -11.06 12.69 -7.03
N GLN A 72 -11.45 13.87 -6.58
CA GLN A 72 -12.01 14.94 -7.40
C GLN A 72 -11.06 16.15 -7.55
N PHE A 73 -9.95 16.15 -6.81
CA PHE A 73 -8.89 17.14 -6.87
C PHE A 73 -7.60 16.56 -7.44
N PRO A 74 -6.74 17.36 -8.08
CA PRO A 74 -5.42 16.90 -8.50
C PRO A 74 -4.62 16.34 -7.32
N LEU A 75 -4.12 15.12 -7.49
CA LEU A 75 -3.26 14.43 -6.54
C LEU A 75 -1.81 14.82 -6.81
N GLY A 76 -1.20 15.55 -5.90
CA GLY A 76 0.18 16.03 -6.02
C GLY A 76 1.12 15.25 -5.10
N PHE A 77 2.38 15.07 -5.52
CA PHE A 77 3.38 14.29 -4.81
C PHE A 77 4.65 15.09 -4.52
N SER A 78 5.27 14.77 -3.40
CA SER A 78 6.70 15.04 -3.20
C SER A 78 7.54 13.91 -3.82
N PRO A 79 8.83 14.17 -4.18
CA PRO A 79 9.70 13.09 -4.63
C PRO A 79 9.73 11.94 -3.62
N PRO A 80 9.54 10.67 -4.06
CA PRO A 80 9.52 9.52 -3.14
C PRO A 80 10.84 9.37 -2.40
N PHE A 81 10.75 8.98 -1.14
CA PHE A 81 11.92 8.66 -0.32
C PHE A 81 12.13 7.15 -0.30
N LEU A 82 13.36 6.71 -0.59
CA LEU A 82 13.78 5.31 -0.52
C LEU A 82 14.88 5.17 0.54
N ASN A 83 14.73 4.23 1.46
CA ASN A 83 15.69 4.02 2.55
C ASN A 83 16.81 3.03 2.22
N HIS A 84 16.84 2.47 1.01
CA HIS A 84 17.88 1.55 0.56
C HIS A 84 18.36 1.89 -0.85
N ASN A 85 19.69 1.94 -1.04
CA ASN A 85 20.34 2.42 -2.28
C ASN A 85 20.20 1.48 -3.47
N ASP A 86 19.81 0.23 -3.28
CA ASP A 86 19.59 -0.73 -4.37
C ASP A 86 18.25 -0.51 -5.08
N PHE A 87 17.38 0.36 -4.53
CA PHE A 87 16.09 0.72 -5.13
C PHE A 87 16.10 2.15 -5.63
N HIS A 88 15.51 2.36 -6.79
CA HIS A 88 15.36 3.67 -7.43
C HIS A 88 13.95 3.81 -8.00
N THR A 89 13.46 5.03 -8.11
CA THR A 89 12.23 5.32 -8.85
C THR A 89 12.55 6.02 -10.17
N LEU A 90 11.78 5.68 -11.21
CA LEU A 90 11.81 6.37 -12.50
C LEU A 90 10.38 6.72 -12.90
N ASN A 91 10.20 7.89 -13.53
CA ASN A 91 8.90 8.37 -14.00
C ASN A 91 7.82 8.46 -12.91
N PHE A 92 8.22 8.70 -11.65
CA PHE A 92 7.25 8.96 -10.60
C PHE A 92 6.52 10.28 -10.90
N PRO A 93 5.16 10.32 -10.89
CA PRO A 93 4.41 11.51 -11.27
C PRO A 93 4.62 12.64 -10.25
N GLU A 94 4.63 13.90 -10.72
CA GLU A 94 4.55 15.07 -9.85
C GLU A 94 3.12 15.34 -9.42
N TYR A 95 2.15 15.02 -10.30
CA TYR A 95 0.71 15.09 -10.03
C TYR A 95 -0.08 14.17 -10.95
N ILE A 96 -1.30 13.82 -10.55
CA ILE A 96 -2.27 13.04 -11.34
C ILE A 96 -3.60 13.78 -11.28
N GLU A 97 -4.22 14.04 -12.45
CA GLU A 97 -5.53 14.68 -12.53
C GLU A 97 -6.63 13.75 -11.97
N PRO A 98 -7.79 14.30 -11.56
CA PRO A 98 -8.91 13.51 -11.05
C PRO A 98 -9.36 12.42 -12.02
N GLY A 99 -9.41 11.18 -11.53
CA GLY A 99 -9.81 10.00 -12.31
C GLY A 99 -8.76 9.46 -13.28
N ASP A 100 -7.57 10.06 -13.31
CA ASP A 100 -6.46 9.59 -14.11
C ASP A 100 -5.53 8.65 -13.33
N THR A 101 -4.64 7.99 -14.07
CA THR A 101 -3.64 7.05 -13.57
C THR A 101 -2.27 7.35 -14.13
N ALA A 102 -1.22 6.99 -13.40
CA ALA A 102 0.16 7.06 -13.86
C ALA A 102 0.93 5.78 -13.53
N LEU A 103 1.92 5.45 -14.34
CA LEU A 103 2.85 4.35 -14.08
C LEU A 103 4.16 4.92 -13.54
N ALA A 104 4.48 4.57 -12.30
CA ALA A 104 5.79 4.80 -11.69
C ALA A 104 6.62 3.52 -11.79
N GLN A 105 7.87 3.63 -12.16
CA GLN A 105 8.76 2.47 -12.24
C GLN A 105 9.63 2.39 -10.98
N ILE A 106 9.62 1.22 -10.35
CA ILE A 106 10.49 0.90 -9.23
C ILE A 106 11.56 -0.05 -9.75
N ILE A 107 12.80 0.37 -9.68
CA ILE A 107 13.94 -0.37 -10.20
C ILE A 107 14.75 -0.92 -9.02
N TYR A 108 14.97 -2.21 -9.01
CA TYR A 108 15.91 -2.87 -8.12
C TYR A 108 17.19 -3.21 -8.88
N THR A 109 18.36 -2.83 -8.34
CA THR A 109 19.66 -3.22 -8.87
C THR A 109 20.39 -4.02 -7.80
N LYS A 110 20.68 -5.30 -8.08
CA LYS A 110 21.33 -6.21 -7.13
C LYS A 110 22.74 -5.76 -6.77
N SER A 111 22.95 -5.45 -5.50
CA SER A 111 24.29 -5.33 -4.91
C SER A 111 24.83 -6.68 -4.42
N ASN A 112 25.85 -6.68 -3.58
CA ASN A 112 26.45 -7.91 -3.02
C ASN A 112 25.60 -8.59 -1.92
N GLN A 113 24.51 -7.95 -1.48
CA GLN A 113 23.65 -8.44 -0.40
C GLN A 113 22.18 -8.42 -0.84
N ASN A 114 21.34 -9.16 -0.12
CA ASN A 114 19.90 -9.06 -0.29
C ASN A 114 19.43 -7.70 0.25
N ALA A 115 18.53 -7.05 -0.46
CA ALA A 115 18.01 -5.74 -0.12
C ALA A 115 16.59 -5.86 0.45
N SER A 116 16.32 -5.13 1.53
CA SER A 116 14.99 -4.88 2.02
C SER A 116 14.89 -3.40 2.37
N GLY A 117 13.84 -2.76 1.89
CA GLY A 117 13.67 -1.33 2.07
C GLY A 117 12.20 -0.92 2.07
N VAL A 118 12.00 0.36 2.25
CA VAL A 118 10.69 1.01 2.22
C VAL A 118 10.78 2.19 1.27
N MET A 119 9.80 2.29 0.38
CA MET A 119 9.54 3.50 -0.38
C MET A 119 8.40 4.24 0.31
N ARG A 120 8.67 5.50 0.69
CA ARG A 120 7.67 6.38 1.26
C ARG A 120 7.18 7.34 0.19
N ILE A 121 5.87 7.37 -0.01
CA ILE A 121 5.17 8.26 -0.91
C ILE A 121 4.44 9.30 -0.06
N THR A 122 4.68 10.57 -0.35
CA THR A 122 4.01 11.70 0.33
C THR A 122 3.16 12.44 -0.69
N SER A 123 1.88 12.63 -0.36
CA SER A 123 0.90 13.26 -1.25
C SER A 123 0.10 14.36 -0.54
N ASN A 124 -0.79 15.01 -1.27
CA ASN A 124 -1.80 15.93 -0.72
C ASN A 124 -3.15 15.25 -0.44
N ASP A 125 -3.21 13.94 -0.49
CA ASP A 125 -4.35 13.17 -0.01
C ASP A 125 -4.52 13.40 1.49
N PRO A 126 -5.71 13.82 1.99
CA PRO A 126 -5.87 14.19 3.39
C PRO A 126 -5.82 13.02 4.36
N ASP A 127 -6.26 11.84 3.97
CA ASP A 127 -6.33 10.63 4.83
C ASP A 127 -5.17 9.66 4.57
N GLU A 128 -4.52 9.73 3.40
CA GLU A 128 -3.32 8.97 3.03
C GLU A 128 -2.15 9.90 2.64
N SER A 129 -1.91 10.94 3.43
CA SER A 129 -0.87 11.94 3.14
C SER A 129 0.57 11.39 3.13
N GLU A 130 0.79 10.24 3.74
CA GLU A 130 2.06 9.50 3.70
C GLU A 130 1.77 8.01 3.75
N ILE A 131 2.22 7.26 2.74
CA ILE A 131 2.11 5.80 2.67
C ILE A 131 3.48 5.16 2.51
N GLU A 132 3.59 3.90 2.93
CA GLU A 132 4.81 3.12 2.83
C GLU A 132 4.59 1.86 1.98
N VAL A 133 5.46 1.66 0.99
CA VAL A 133 5.52 0.46 0.13
C VAL A 133 6.74 -0.36 0.53
N LEU A 134 6.54 -1.62 0.92
CA LEU A 134 7.63 -2.53 1.24
C LEU A 134 8.33 -3.00 -0.04
N LEU A 135 9.67 -2.91 -0.06
CA LEU A 135 10.49 -3.35 -1.17
C LEU A 135 11.43 -4.47 -0.72
N VAL A 136 11.40 -5.59 -1.42
CA VAL A 136 12.29 -6.72 -1.15
C VAL A 136 13.02 -7.13 -2.43
N GLY A 137 14.33 -6.97 -2.43
CA GLY A 137 15.20 -7.34 -3.55
C GLY A 137 15.88 -8.68 -3.32
N ASN A 138 16.07 -9.43 -4.41
CA ASN A 138 16.68 -10.75 -4.41
C ASN A 138 15.97 -11.72 -3.46
N TYR A 139 14.66 -11.70 -3.52
CA TYR A 139 13.82 -12.53 -2.68
C TYR A 139 13.80 -13.95 -3.25
N ASP A 140 14.30 -14.89 -2.47
CA ASP A 140 14.28 -16.33 -2.75
C ASP A 140 13.19 -17.08 -1.95
N GLY A 141 12.35 -16.32 -1.24
CA GLY A 141 11.19 -16.80 -0.49
C GLY A 141 9.90 -16.87 -1.31
N GLY A 142 8.79 -17.20 -0.66
CA GLY A 142 7.47 -17.23 -1.31
C GLY A 142 6.96 -15.83 -1.64
N ILE A 143 6.78 -15.53 -2.91
CA ILE A 143 6.14 -14.31 -3.41
C ILE A 143 4.66 -14.59 -3.62
N VAL A 144 3.78 -13.70 -3.18
CA VAL A 144 2.34 -13.86 -3.38
C VAL A 144 2.03 -13.93 -4.89
N GLY A 145 1.36 -15.01 -5.31
CA GLY A 145 1.00 -15.24 -6.71
C GLY A 145 2.04 -16.00 -7.54
N LEU A 146 3.21 -16.30 -6.98
CA LEU A 146 4.20 -17.19 -7.59
C LEU A 146 4.27 -18.54 -6.86
N ASP A 147 4.89 -19.51 -7.51
CA ASP A 147 5.15 -20.81 -6.88
C ASP A 147 6.08 -20.64 -5.66
N ALA A 148 5.78 -21.36 -4.58
CA ALA A 148 6.64 -21.37 -3.41
C ALA A 148 8.02 -21.99 -3.77
N PRO A 149 9.14 -21.41 -3.25
CA PRO A 149 10.45 -22.00 -3.44
C PRO A 149 10.47 -23.45 -2.97
N ASP A 150 11.03 -24.34 -3.78
CA ASP A 150 11.14 -25.74 -3.43
C ASP A 150 12.20 -25.94 -2.32
N PHE A 151 11.93 -26.89 -1.43
CA PHE A 151 12.88 -27.27 -0.42
C PHE A 151 12.75 -28.77 -0.11
N THR A 152 13.86 -29.35 0.35
CA THR A 152 13.89 -30.74 0.84
C THR A 152 14.43 -30.76 2.27
N LEU A 153 13.69 -31.37 3.16
CA LEU A 153 14.05 -31.54 4.58
C LEU A 153 13.98 -33.01 5.00
N PRO A 154 14.93 -33.51 5.79
CA PRO A 154 14.86 -34.85 6.33
C PRO A 154 13.70 -34.98 7.33
N ILE A 155 12.95 -36.07 7.27
CA ILE A 155 11.87 -36.36 8.22
C ILE A 155 12.50 -36.81 9.55
N ALA A 156 12.42 -35.94 10.57
CA ALA A 156 13.02 -36.16 11.88
C ALA A 156 12.15 -37.01 12.81
N ALA A 157 10.83 -37.10 12.59
CA ALA A 157 9.90 -37.85 13.43
C ALA A 157 8.65 -38.28 12.64
N ASN A 158 8.01 -39.38 13.07
CA ASN A 158 6.76 -39.93 12.50
C ASN A 158 6.84 -40.34 11.02
N GLY A 159 8.04 -40.66 10.55
CA GLY A 159 8.31 -41.07 9.17
C GLY A 159 9.80 -41.36 8.96
N SER A 160 10.18 -41.58 7.71
CA SER A 160 11.56 -41.79 7.29
C SER A 160 11.75 -41.26 5.87
N GLY A 161 12.99 -40.89 5.53
CA GLY A 161 13.33 -40.27 4.24
C GLY A 161 13.28 -38.76 4.30
N ASP A 162 13.05 -38.16 3.14
CA ASP A 162 13.01 -36.67 2.97
C ASP A 162 11.60 -36.23 2.56
N PHE A 163 11.25 -35.02 2.93
CA PHE A 163 10.07 -34.32 2.46
C PHE A 163 10.55 -33.25 1.45
N THR A 164 10.06 -33.33 0.22
CA THR A 164 10.29 -32.31 -0.81
C THR A 164 8.98 -31.64 -1.16
N LEU A 165 8.94 -30.30 -1.13
CA LEU A 165 7.69 -29.55 -1.35
C LEU A 165 7.11 -29.82 -2.75
N SER A 166 7.94 -29.87 -3.76
CA SER A 166 7.51 -30.11 -5.16
C SER A 166 6.86 -31.48 -5.38
N ASP A 167 7.10 -32.46 -4.53
CA ASP A 167 6.45 -33.79 -4.60
C ASP A 167 4.98 -33.74 -4.16
N HIS A 168 4.53 -32.60 -3.61
CA HIS A 168 3.19 -32.41 -3.07
C HIS A 168 2.35 -31.39 -3.89
N LEU A 169 2.71 -31.16 -5.16
CA LEU A 169 1.93 -30.30 -6.04
C LEU A 169 0.47 -30.76 -6.13
N GLY A 170 -0.44 -29.79 -6.03
CA GLY A 170 -1.90 -30.05 -6.00
C GLY A 170 -2.46 -30.45 -4.65
N GLN A 171 -1.64 -30.51 -3.59
CA GLN A 171 -2.04 -30.74 -2.21
C GLN A 171 -1.94 -29.44 -1.40
N ILE A 172 -2.71 -29.34 -0.32
CA ILE A 172 -2.56 -28.27 0.66
C ILE A 172 -1.45 -28.66 1.65
N VAL A 173 -0.35 -27.91 1.66
CA VAL A 173 0.76 -28.08 2.60
C VAL A 173 0.71 -26.96 3.64
N VAL A 174 0.70 -27.33 4.92
CA VAL A 174 0.77 -26.36 6.03
C VAL A 174 2.13 -26.49 6.70
N ILE A 175 2.90 -25.39 6.70
CA ILE A 175 4.23 -25.30 7.31
C ILE A 175 4.11 -24.46 8.58
N ALA A 176 4.62 -24.98 9.69
CA ALA A 176 4.69 -24.27 10.96
C ALA A 176 6.14 -24.19 11.45
N PHE A 177 6.60 -23.00 11.80
CA PHE A 177 7.93 -22.75 12.34
C PHE A 177 7.84 -22.59 13.85
N PHE A 178 8.66 -23.36 14.58
CA PHE A 178 8.73 -23.27 16.04
C PHE A 178 10.16 -22.89 16.44
N ALA A 179 10.31 -21.90 17.34
CA ALA A 179 11.57 -21.70 18.02
C ALA A 179 11.71 -22.76 19.10
N PRO A 180 12.85 -23.49 19.20
CA PRO A 180 13.12 -24.33 20.37
C PRO A 180 13.22 -23.42 21.59
N GLY A 181 12.42 -23.72 22.63
CA GLY A 181 12.44 -23.02 23.89
C GLY A 181 13.69 -23.33 24.72
#